data_80faebf908b5ad54f55251cf477d822b
#
_entry.id   80faebf908b5ad54f55251cf477d822b
#
_cell.length_a   1.000
_cell.length_b   1.000
_cell.length_c   1.000
_cell.angle_alpha   90.00
_cell.angle_beta   90.00
_cell.angle_gamma   90.00
#
_symmetry.space_group_name_H-M   'P 1'
#
loop_
_entity.id
_entity.type
_entity.pdbx_description
1 polymer ?
#
loop_
_entity_poly.entity_id
_entity_poly.type
_entity_poly.pdbx_seq_one_letter_code
_entity_poly.pdbx_strand_id
1 'polypeptide(L)'
;MTYEVVTDDASYAQLSKLHKCIRELADYAGMSMDDMKLYVKNEAGLVKGDSVVSFADCSKEEISSAIQACISIGDKIGFPIY
;
A
#
# COMPACT_ATOMS: atom_id res chain seq x y z
N MET A 1 -19.86 -11.74 -20.94
CA MET A 1 -19.79 -12.67 -19.93
C MET A 1 -18.80 -12.27 -18.90
N THR A 2 -19.00 -12.71 -17.82
CA THR A 2 -18.15 -12.35 -16.75
C THR A 2 -17.60 -13.56 -16.14
N TYR A 3 -16.40 -13.46 -15.73
CA TYR A 3 -15.88 -14.53 -15.03
C TYR A 3 -15.21 -14.02 -13.84
N GLU A 4 -14.99 -14.90 -12.97
CA GLU A 4 -14.33 -14.58 -11.78
C GLU A 4 -13.06 -15.29 -11.72
N VAL A 5 -12.05 -14.59 -11.43
CA VAL A 5 -10.81 -15.20 -11.12
C VAL A 5 -10.67 -15.11 -9.63
N VAL A 6 -10.88 -16.19 -8.99
CA VAL A 6 -10.79 -16.22 -7.56
C VAL A 6 -9.39 -16.61 -7.20
N THR A 7 -8.63 -15.66 -6.76
CA THR A 7 -7.25 -15.89 -6.37
C THR A 7 -7.02 -15.20 -5.05
N ASP A 8 -5.87 -15.45 -4.48
CA ASP A 8 -5.45 -14.76 -3.28
C ASP A 8 -4.77 -13.45 -3.60
N ASP A 9 -4.67 -13.12 -4.87
CA ASP A 9 -4.05 -11.88 -5.28
C ASP A 9 -4.94 -10.70 -4.96
N ALA A 10 -4.33 -9.54 -4.78
CA ALA A 10 -5.05 -8.33 -4.49
C ALA A 10 -5.93 -7.97 -5.67
N SER A 11 -7.10 -7.43 -5.39
CA SER A 11 -7.97 -6.96 -6.45
C SER A 11 -7.42 -5.66 -7.01
N TYR A 12 -7.82 -5.37 -8.24
CA TYR A 12 -7.41 -4.13 -8.86
C TYR A 12 -7.88 -2.92 -8.05
N ALA A 13 -9.08 -3.03 -7.49
CA ALA A 13 -9.62 -1.93 -6.68
C ALA A 13 -8.77 -1.67 -5.45
N GLN A 14 -8.28 -2.74 -4.81
CA GLN A 14 -7.41 -2.57 -3.65
C GLN A 14 -6.08 -1.94 -4.02
N LEU A 15 -5.51 -2.36 -5.14
CA LEU A 15 -4.25 -1.78 -5.60
C LEU A 15 -4.42 -0.31 -5.94
N SER A 16 -5.51 0.05 -6.59
CA SER A 16 -5.81 1.43 -6.93
C SER A 16 -5.94 2.28 -5.69
N LYS A 17 -6.64 1.77 -4.69
CA LYS A 17 -6.82 2.49 -3.45
C LYS A 17 -5.48 2.69 -2.74
N LEU A 18 -4.67 1.65 -2.72
CA LEU A 18 -3.36 1.72 -2.09
C LEU A 18 -2.48 2.76 -2.77
N HIS A 19 -2.42 2.74 -4.10
CA HIS A 19 -1.60 3.68 -4.83
C HIS A 19 -2.07 5.11 -4.62
N LYS A 20 -3.37 5.31 -4.58
CA LYS A 20 -3.92 6.62 -4.33
C LYS A 20 -3.53 7.12 -2.94
N CYS A 21 -3.64 6.26 -1.94
CA CYS A 21 -3.25 6.63 -0.58
C CYS A 21 -1.78 6.97 -0.50
N ILE A 22 -0.93 6.17 -1.14
CA ILE A 22 0.49 6.43 -1.14
C ILE A 22 0.80 7.76 -1.79
N ARG A 23 0.14 8.05 -2.90
CA ARG A 23 0.35 9.28 -3.62
C ARG A 23 -0.02 10.49 -2.76
N GLU A 24 -1.16 10.41 -2.09
CA GLU A 24 -1.62 11.50 -1.25
C GLU A 24 -0.69 11.69 -0.05
N LEU A 25 -0.26 10.60 0.54
CA LEU A 25 0.67 10.68 1.65
C LEU A 25 2.00 11.28 1.23
N ALA A 26 2.52 10.84 0.08
CA ALA A 26 3.79 11.35 -0.42
C ALA A 26 3.70 12.85 -0.68
N ASP A 27 2.61 13.27 -1.28
CA ASP A 27 2.39 14.67 -1.57
C ASP A 27 2.30 15.49 -0.29
N TYR A 28 1.55 15.00 0.66
CA TYR A 28 1.38 15.70 1.94
C TYR A 28 2.68 15.78 2.71
N ALA A 29 3.45 14.69 2.69
CA ALA A 29 4.70 14.62 3.45
C ALA A 29 5.88 15.23 2.71
N GLY A 30 5.71 15.59 1.45
CA GLY A 30 6.81 16.13 0.66
C GLY A 30 7.83 15.08 0.26
N MET A 31 7.38 13.83 0.11
CA MET A 31 8.26 12.72 -0.27
C MET A 31 7.93 12.26 -1.68
N SER A 32 8.89 11.59 -2.30
CA SER A 32 8.61 10.96 -3.58
C SER A 32 7.73 9.75 -3.38
N MET A 33 7.06 9.31 -4.45
CA MET A 33 6.23 8.11 -4.36
C MET A 33 7.05 6.88 -4.01
N ASP A 34 8.25 6.78 -4.56
CA ASP A 34 9.11 5.65 -4.27
C ASP A 34 9.48 5.59 -2.80
N ASP A 35 9.83 6.74 -2.23
CA ASP A 35 10.16 6.79 -0.81
C ASP A 35 8.96 6.43 0.05
N MET A 36 7.80 6.95 -0.30
CA MET A 36 6.60 6.65 0.47
C MET A 36 6.22 5.19 0.33
N LYS A 37 6.38 4.61 -0.85
CA LYS A 37 6.13 3.19 -1.04
C LYS A 37 6.99 2.36 -0.11
N LEU A 38 8.26 2.71 -0.03
CA LEU A 38 9.18 1.98 0.85
C LEU A 38 8.77 2.13 2.30
N TYR A 39 8.39 3.33 2.69
CA TYR A 39 7.94 3.59 4.04
C TYR A 39 6.72 2.74 4.38
N VAL A 40 5.74 2.70 3.47
CA VAL A 40 4.55 1.90 3.67
C VAL A 40 4.89 0.42 3.76
N LYS A 41 5.79 -0.05 2.91
CA LYS A 41 6.20 -1.46 2.94
C LYS A 41 6.88 -1.82 4.26
N ASN A 42 7.69 -0.91 4.78
CA ASN A 42 8.31 -1.14 6.08
C ASN A 42 7.26 -1.20 7.19
N GLU A 43 6.31 -0.27 7.17
CA GLU A 43 5.25 -0.25 8.18
C GLU A 43 4.39 -1.50 8.10
N ALA A 44 4.15 -1.99 6.91
CA ALA A 44 3.30 -3.15 6.70
C ALA A 44 4.03 -4.48 6.89
N GLY A 45 5.36 -4.43 7.07
CA GLY A 45 6.14 -5.64 7.24
C GLY A 45 6.40 -6.38 5.95
N LEU A 46 6.42 -5.66 4.82
CA LEU A 46 6.62 -6.28 3.52
C LEU A 46 8.07 -6.26 3.06
N VAL A 47 8.97 -5.77 3.90
CA VAL A 47 10.39 -5.80 3.59
C VAL A 47 11.00 -6.98 4.33
N LYS A 48 11.64 -7.86 3.58
CA LYS A 48 12.24 -9.06 4.13
C LYS A 48 13.71 -9.11 3.78
N GLY A 49 14.55 -8.83 4.74
CA GLY A 49 15.99 -8.81 4.52
C GLY A 49 16.32 -7.78 3.47
N ASP A 50 16.98 -8.22 2.42
CA ASP A 50 17.36 -7.33 1.33
C ASP A 50 16.29 -7.20 0.27
N SER A 51 15.17 -7.91 0.44
CA SER A 51 14.13 -7.93 -0.58
C SER A 51 12.96 -7.09 -0.17
N VAL A 52 12.39 -6.37 -1.12
CA VAL A 52 11.19 -5.59 -0.95
C VAL A 52 10.14 -6.16 -1.88
N VAL A 53 9.02 -6.56 -1.33
CA VAL A 53 7.97 -7.18 -2.13
C VAL A 53 7.25 -6.10 -2.94
N SER A 54 7.07 -6.35 -4.23
CA SER A 54 6.30 -5.44 -5.07
C SER A 54 4.82 -5.54 -4.70
N PHE A 55 4.13 -4.39 -4.70
CA PHE A 55 2.70 -4.43 -4.41
C PHE A 55 1.95 -5.29 -5.42
N ALA A 56 2.42 -5.35 -6.64
CA ALA A 56 1.77 -6.18 -7.66
C ALA A 56 1.88 -7.66 -7.36
N ASP A 57 2.88 -8.04 -6.57
CA ASP A 57 3.09 -9.42 -6.18
C ASP A 57 2.53 -9.76 -4.81
N CYS A 58 1.92 -8.78 -4.15
CA CYS A 58 1.38 -9.00 -2.83
C CYS A 58 0.06 -9.72 -2.88
N SER A 59 -0.21 -10.51 -1.86
CA SER A 59 -1.52 -11.13 -1.71
C SER A 59 -2.53 -10.08 -1.27
N LYS A 60 -3.80 -10.48 -1.28
CA LYS A 60 -4.87 -9.62 -0.83
C LYS A 60 -4.66 -9.17 0.61
N GLU A 61 -4.20 -10.08 1.45
CA GLU A 61 -3.97 -9.76 2.85
C GLU A 61 -2.79 -8.80 3.01
N GLU A 62 -1.76 -8.97 2.20
CA GLU A 62 -0.62 -8.09 2.25
C GLU A 62 -0.99 -6.69 1.80
N ILE A 63 -1.80 -6.57 0.76
CA ILE A 63 -2.28 -5.27 0.31
C ILE A 63 -3.15 -4.62 1.38
N SER A 64 -3.99 -5.41 2.03
CA SER A 64 -4.81 -4.91 3.11
C SER A 64 -3.94 -4.36 4.24
N SER A 65 -2.87 -5.07 4.58
CA SER A 65 -1.92 -4.58 5.58
C SER A 65 -1.26 -3.29 5.15
N ALA A 66 -0.93 -3.18 3.86
CA ALA A 66 -0.33 -1.95 3.34
C ALA A 66 -1.30 -0.77 3.44
N ILE A 67 -2.58 -1.02 3.18
CA ILE A 67 -3.58 0.04 3.31
C ILE A 67 -3.69 0.48 4.76
N GLN A 68 -3.69 -0.46 5.69
CA GLN A 68 -3.71 -0.13 7.10
C GLN A 68 -2.47 0.65 7.51
N ALA A 69 -1.32 0.29 6.93
CA ALA A 69 -0.09 1.02 7.18
C ALA A 69 -0.21 2.45 6.70
N CYS A 70 -0.84 2.67 5.55
CA CYS A 70 -1.07 4.02 5.05
C CYS A 70 -1.91 4.84 6.02
N ILE A 71 -2.96 4.23 6.55
CA ILE A 71 -3.83 4.91 7.52
C ILE A 71 -3.03 5.27 8.77
N SER A 72 -2.21 4.35 9.23
CA SER A 72 -1.38 4.57 10.42
C SER A 72 -0.39 5.70 10.19
N ILE A 73 0.25 5.71 9.03
CA ILE A 73 1.20 6.77 8.70
C ILE A 73 0.49 8.12 8.61
N GLY A 74 -0.68 8.14 7.97
CA GLY A 74 -1.47 9.36 7.89
C GLY A 74 -1.81 9.90 9.25
N ASP A 75 -2.17 9.02 10.17
CA ASP A 75 -2.45 9.40 11.54
C ASP A 75 -1.24 10.05 12.19
N LYS A 76 -0.06 9.48 11.97
CA LYS A 76 1.17 9.98 12.59
C LYS A 76 1.54 11.36 12.07
N ILE A 77 1.31 11.61 10.80
CA ILE A 77 1.69 12.90 10.21
C ILE A 77 0.53 13.89 10.16
N GLY A 78 -0.63 13.48 10.66
CA GLY A 78 -1.77 14.38 10.75
C GLY A 78 -2.59 14.49 9.47
N PHE A 79 -2.48 13.51 8.58
CA PHE A 79 -3.22 13.50 7.32
C PHE A 79 -4.26 12.39 7.38
N PRO A 80 -5.54 12.72 7.59
CA PRO A 80 -6.56 11.68 7.71
C PRO A 80 -6.84 11.02 6.36
N ILE A 81 -6.82 9.71 6.36
CA ILE A 81 -7.13 8.93 5.17
C ILE A 81 -8.34 8.08 5.50
N TYR A 82 -9.36 8.19 4.66
CA TYR A 82 -10.57 7.39 4.85
C TYR A 82 -10.97 6.66 3.59
#